data_2e14c8fb401d2d51c208dc3854a5a53d
#
_entry.id   2e14c8fb401d2d51c208dc3854a5a53d
#
_cell.length_a   1.000
_cell.length_b   1.000
_cell.length_c   1.000
_cell.angle_alpha   90.00
_cell.angle_beta   90.00
_cell.angle_gamma   90.00
#
_symmetry.space_group_name_H-M   'P 1'
#
loop_
_entity.id
_entity.type
_entity.pdbx_description
1 polymer ?
#
loop_
_entity_poly.entity_id
_entity_poly.type
_entity_poly.pdbx_seq_one_letter_code
_entity_poly.pdbx_strand_id
1 'polypeptide(L)'
;MKGPFPAVIQQYVSNPKLFDNTKRKFDLRIYVVVFDMEPLTAYIYNEGLVRCCSKDYQAPNVENCKIPHIHLTNSKINPSNSSSSSIEANTQNTNNKKATPAVEWENQVLVDIDDDTINGTLSSIELNKENSNNTTAVDEQSNKFLLTSWLEKPGNVESTSDFWKQVHDSVAATLLAIQPTCALMYNTCFPLSDRRENNVCRSFQTLGFDFIPDADNKLWLLEVNNNPSLNLDTRIDHKIKLPLLENIFNILSQT
;
A
#
# COMPACT_ATOMS: atom_id res chain seq x y z
N MET A 1 -20.36 19.80 -24.76
CA MET A 1 -19.07 19.14 -25.01
C MET A 1 -18.41 18.94 -23.66
N LYS A 2 -18.10 17.70 -23.25
CA LYS A 2 -17.25 17.47 -22.08
C LYS A 2 -15.85 17.94 -22.46
N GLY A 3 -15.29 18.91 -21.73
CA GLY A 3 -13.91 19.36 -21.91
C GLY A 3 -12.92 18.21 -21.74
N PRO A 4 -11.66 18.36 -22.19
CA PRO A 4 -10.64 17.34 -22.00
C PRO A 4 -10.49 17.06 -20.49
N PHE A 5 -10.59 15.80 -20.11
CA PHE A 5 -10.32 15.40 -18.73
C PHE A 5 -8.85 15.70 -18.43
N PRO A 6 -8.53 16.19 -17.23
CA PRO A 6 -7.13 16.33 -16.83
C PRO A 6 -6.46 14.95 -16.93
N ALA A 7 -5.30 14.90 -17.59
CA ALA A 7 -4.53 13.69 -17.79
C ALA A 7 -3.08 13.91 -17.39
N VAL A 8 -2.46 12.88 -16.86
CA VAL A 8 -1.02 12.85 -16.56
C VAL A 8 -0.33 11.99 -17.61
N ILE A 9 0.74 12.49 -18.18
CA ILE A 9 1.60 11.74 -19.11
C ILE A 9 2.87 11.39 -18.36
N GLN A 10 3.18 10.10 -18.32
CA GLN A 10 4.36 9.57 -17.61
C GLN A 10 5.22 8.76 -18.56
N GLN A 11 6.54 8.78 -18.33
CA GLN A 11 7.45 7.89 -19.02
C GLN A 11 7.17 6.44 -18.59
N TYR A 12 7.03 5.56 -19.58
CA TYR A 12 6.82 4.14 -19.32
C TYR A 12 8.10 3.49 -18.76
N VAL A 13 7.99 2.72 -17.68
CA VAL A 13 9.09 1.92 -17.15
C VAL A 13 9.28 0.71 -18.05
N SER A 14 10.24 0.81 -18.98
CA SER A 14 10.46 -0.18 -20.04
C SER A 14 11.26 -1.42 -19.58
N ASN A 15 11.92 -1.33 -18.43
CA ASN A 15 12.70 -2.39 -17.81
C ASN A 15 12.12 -2.75 -16.42
N PRO A 16 10.84 -3.17 -16.33
CA PRO A 16 10.25 -3.50 -15.03
C PRO A 16 10.84 -4.81 -14.50
N LYS A 17 10.95 -4.91 -13.18
CA LYS A 17 11.17 -6.21 -12.54
C LYS A 17 9.97 -7.11 -12.83
N LEU A 18 10.23 -8.38 -13.10
CA LEU A 18 9.19 -9.37 -13.38
C LEU A 18 8.95 -10.23 -12.14
N PHE A 19 7.70 -10.66 -11.97
CA PHE A 19 7.26 -11.36 -10.77
C PHE A 19 7.88 -12.77 -10.70
N ASP A 20 8.70 -13.01 -9.70
CA ASP A 20 9.38 -14.28 -9.41
C ASP A 20 9.96 -14.95 -10.69
N ASN A 21 9.69 -16.25 -10.86
CA ASN A 21 10.10 -17.01 -12.05
C ASN A 21 9.14 -16.84 -13.23
N THR A 22 8.14 -15.97 -13.11
CA THR A 22 7.21 -15.68 -14.19
C THR A 22 7.75 -14.53 -15.04
N LYS A 23 7.19 -14.36 -16.22
CA LYS A 23 7.49 -13.20 -17.07
C LYS A 23 6.44 -12.10 -16.92
N ARG A 24 5.66 -12.11 -15.83
CA ARG A 24 4.57 -11.15 -15.64
C ARG A 24 5.05 -9.86 -15.02
N LYS A 25 4.63 -8.74 -15.58
CA LYS A 25 4.78 -7.43 -14.96
C LYS A 25 3.90 -7.34 -13.71
N PHE A 26 4.35 -6.63 -12.69
CA PHE A 26 3.60 -6.42 -11.45
C PHE A 26 3.82 -5.01 -10.92
N ASP A 27 2.96 -4.61 -10.00
CA ASP A 27 3.10 -3.44 -9.17
C ASP A 27 2.84 -3.77 -7.71
N LEU A 28 3.13 -2.80 -6.85
CA LEU A 28 3.00 -2.88 -5.41
C LEU A 28 2.01 -1.81 -4.94
N ARG A 29 0.94 -2.20 -4.24
CA ARG A 29 0.02 -1.29 -3.55
C ARG A 29 0.40 -1.25 -2.08
N ILE A 30 0.81 -0.09 -1.60
CA ILE A 30 1.11 0.18 -0.20
C ILE A 30 0.06 1.14 0.35
N TYR A 31 -0.43 0.85 1.56
CA TYR A 31 -1.41 1.69 2.22
C TYR A 31 -0.72 2.67 3.16
N VAL A 32 -1.13 3.92 3.09
CA VAL A 32 -0.68 5.00 3.97
C VAL A 32 -1.90 5.65 4.60
N VAL A 33 -1.87 5.88 5.90
CA VAL A 33 -2.97 6.53 6.62
C VAL A 33 -2.47 7.85 7.17
N VAL A 34 -3.11 8.94 6.77
CA VAL A 34 -2.83 10.28 7.26
C VAL A 34 -3.87 10.63 8.31
N PHE A 35 -3.45 10.96 9.52
CA PHE A 35 -4.32 11.32 10.64
C PHE A 35 -4.38 12.81 10.88
N ASP A 36 -3.30 13.54 10.64
CA ASP A 36 -3.27 14.99 10.76
C ASP A 36 -2.35 15.62 9.71
N MET A 37 -2.60 16.88 9.39
CA MET A 37 -1.80 17.68 8.47
C MET A 37 -0.98 18.75 9.20
N GLU A 38 -1.25 18.98 10.50
CA GLU A 38 -0.55 19.98 11.31
C GLU A 38 -0.63 19.65 12.81
N PRO A 39 0.42 18.98 13.38
CA PRO A 39 1.59 18.44 12.68
C PRO A 39 1.23 17.31 11.71
N LEU A 40 1.99 17.17 10.62
CA LEU A 40 1.77 16.07 9.69
C LEU A 40 2.03 14.74 10.37
N THR A 41 0.95 13.96 10.51
CA THR A 41 0.99 12.63 11.14
C THR A 41 0.49 11.59 10.16
N ALA A 42 1.36 10.70 9.72
CA ALA A 42 1.03 9.64 8.78
C ALA A 42 1.75 8.33 9.12
N TYR A 43 1.08 7.21 8.81
CA TYR A 43 1.61 5.87 9.04
C TYR A 43 1.61 5.09 7.74
N ILE A 44 2.71 4.39 7.47
CA ILE A 44 2.84 3.46 6.37
C ILE A 44 2.51 2.07 6.90
N TYR A 45 1.54 1.40 6.29
CA TYR A 45 1.22 0.03 6.66
C TYR A 45 2.29 -0.92 6.13
N ASN A 46 2.83 -1.77 7.00
CA ASN A 46 3.96 -2.67 6.71
C ASN A 46 3.59 -3.91 5.88
N GLU A 47 2.35 -3.98 5.40
CA GLU A 47 1.89 -5.00 4.46
C GLU A 47 1.25 -4.33 3.24
N GLY A 48 1.16 -5.06 2.15
CA GLY A 48 0.59 -4.53 0.92
C GLY A 48 0.23 -5.62 -0.09
N LEU A 49 -0.21 -5.18 -1.26
CA LEU A 49 -0.55 -6.07 -2.37
C LEU A 49 0.54 -6.05 -3.43
N VAL A 50 0.95 -7.22 -3.88
CA VAL A 50 1.61 -7.40 -5.18
C VAL A 50 0.52 -7.76 -6.18
N ARG A 51 0.38 -6.97 -7.26
CA ARG A 51 -0.66 -7.16 -8.29
C ARG A 51 0.01 -7.45 -9.62
N CYS A 52 -0.27 -8.61 -10.19
CA CYS A 52 0.36 -9.08 -11.42
C CYS A 52 -0.56 -8.91 -12.63
N CYS A 53 0.06 -8.61 -13.78
CA CYS A 53 -0.59 -8.80 -15.07
C CYS A 53 -1.00 -10.26 -15.25
N SER A 54 -2.07 -10.51 -16.02
CA SER A 54 -2.52 -11.87 -16.31
C SER A 54 -1.78 -12.53 -17.46
N LYS A 55 -1.01 -11.75 -18.23
CA LYS A 55 -0.17 -12.23 -19.34
C LYS A 55 1.29 -11.86 -19.14
N ASP A 56 2.16 -12.59 -19.80
CA ASP A 56 3.60 -12.33 -19.82
C ASP A 56 3.89 -10.93 -20.37
N TYR A 57 4.83 -10.26 -19.73
CA TYR A 57 5.33 -8.96 -20.16
C TYR A 57 6.03 -9.05 -21.50
N GLN A 58 5.74 -8.07 -22.34
CA GLN A 58 6.45 -7.82 -23.58
C GLN A 58 6.82 -6.34 -23.62
N ALA A 59 8.01 -6.04 -24.12
CA ALA A 59 8.40 -4.64 -24.31
C ALA A 59 7.35 -3.92 -25.18
N PRO A 60 6.96 -2.68 -24.83
CA PRO A 60 5.90 -1.99 -25.55
C PRO A 60 6.29 -1.70 -26.99
N ASN A 61 5.36 -1.97 -27.89
CA ASN A 61 5.48 -1.64 -29.32
C ASN A 61 4.10 -1.25 -29.87
N VAL A 62 4.05 -0.86 -31.14
CA VAL A 62 2.81 -0.39 -31.80
C VAL A 62 1.71 -1.46 -31.80
N GLU A 63 2.09 -2.73 -31.83
CA GLU A 63 1.16 -3.85 -31.93
C GLU A 63 0.57 -4.22 -30.56
N ASN A 64 1.37 -4.16 -29.49
CA ASN A 64 0.99 -4.62 -28.15
C ASN A 64 0.62 -3.51 -27.17
N CYS A 65 0.92 -2.24 -27.43
CA CYS A 65 0.66 -1.13 -26.52
C CYS A 65 -0.82 -0.97 -26.12
N LYS A 66 -1.75 -1.53 -26.89
CA LYS A 66 -3.19 -1.52 -26.60
C LYS A 66 -3.68 -2.79 -25.91
N ILE A 67 -2.80 -3.72 -25.55
CA ILE A 67 -3.17 -4.96 -24.83
C ILE A 67 -3.02 -4.75 -23.33
N PRO A 68 -4.10 -4.46 -22.58
CA PRO A 68 -4.01 -4.07 -21.17
C PRO A 68 -3.37 -5.14 -20.29
N HIS A 69 -3.68 -6.41 -20.54
CA HIS A 69 -3.25 -7.56 -19.73
C HIS A 69 -1.73 -7.80 -19.71
N ILE A 70 -0.97 -7.16 -20.60
CA ILE A 70 0.49 -7.22 -20.66
C ILE A 70 1.11 -6.06 -19.86
N HIS A 71 0.45 -4.90 -19.85
CA HIS A 71 1.04 -3.63 -19.40
C HIS A 71 0.43 -3.06 -18.13
N LEU A 72 -0.87 -3.32 -17.89
CA LEU A 72 -1.62 -2.76 -16.75
C LEU A 72 -1.84 -3.84 -15.70
N THR A 73 -1.44 -3.55 -14.48
CA THR A 73 -1.50 -4.44 -13.32
C THR A 73 -2.81 -4.35 -12.54
N ASN A 74 -3.68 -3.40 -12.90
CA ASN A 74 -4.95 -3.15 -12.24
C ASN A 74 -5.80 -4.43 -12.12
N SER A 75 -6.23 -4.78 -10.90
CA SER A 75 -6.97 -6.01 -10.60
C SER A 75 -8.33 -6.12 -11.30
N LYS A 76 -8.96 -4.99 -11.67
CA LYS A 76 -10.21 -5.00 -12.44
C LYS A 76 -9.99 -5.48 -13.87
N ILE A 77 -8.79 -5.29 -14.41
CA ILE A 77 -8.40 -5.72 -15.75
C ILE A 77 -7.89 -7.17 -15.71
N ASN A 78 -7.24 -7.55 -14.60
CA ASN A 78 -6.64 -8.86 -14.40
C ASN A 78 -7.36 -9.63 -13.28
N PRO A 79 -8.63 -10.08 -13.48
CA PRO A 79 -9.32 -10.85 -12.47
C PRO A 79 -8.62 -12.18 -12.23
N SER A 80 -8.59 -12.65 -10.98
CA SER A 80 -8.16 -14.00 -10.64
C SER A 80 -9.20 -15.00 -11.15
N ASN A 81 -8.78 -16.13 -11.68
CA ASN A 81 -9.69 -17.16 -12.21
C ASN A 81 -10.55 -17.85 -11.11
N SER A 82 -10.42 -17.45 -9.84
CA SER A 82 -11.14 -18.00 -8.69
C SER A 82 -12.56 -17.43 -8.47
N SER A 83 -13.08 -16.59 -9.38
CA SER A 83 -14.38 -15.92 -9.21
C SER A 83 -15.61 -16.73 -9.68
N SER A 84 -15.53 -18.06 -9.81
CA SER A 84 -16.67 -18.91 -10.18
C SER A 84 -17.11 -19.92 -9.13
N SER A 85 -16.88 -19.67 -7.86
CA SER A 85 -17.60 -20.39 -6.78
C SER A 85 -18.34 -19.36 -5.91
N SER A 86 -19.63 -19.24 -6.17
CA SER A 86 -20.61 -18.63 -5.29
C SER A 86 -20.45 -19.25 -3.88
N ILE A 87 -19.97 -18.44 -2.95
CA ILE A 87 -19.98 -18.81 -1.53
C ILE A 87 -21.42 -18.65 -1.07
N GLU A 88 -22.15 -19.75 -1.02
CA GLU A 88 -23.40 -19.82 -0.27
C GLU A 88 -23.10 -19.49 1.20
N ALA A 89 -23.78 -18.47 1.69
CA ALA A 89 -23.70 -18.04 3.08
C ALA A 89 -24.31 -19.12 3.97
N ASN A 90 -23.49 -20.02 4.49
CA ASN A 90 -23.86 -20.88 5.60
C ASN A 90 -23.52 -20.16 6.92
N THR A 91 -24.53 -19.46 7.43
CA THR A 91 -24.52 -18.87 8.78
C THR A 91 -24.60 -20.00 9.80
N GLN A 92 -23.48 -20.50 10.26
CA GLN A 92 -23.42 -21.28 11.49
C GLN A 92 -22.57 -20.54 12.51
N ASN A 93 -23.30 -20.09 13.52
CA ASN A 93 -22.85 -19.46 14.75
C ASN A 93 -21.90 -20.42 15.50
N THR A 94 -20.61 -20.12 15.57
CA THR A 94 -19.72 -20.69 16.58
C THR A 94 -18.91 -19.58 17.21
N ASN A 95 -19.34 -19.20 18.41
CA ASN A 95 -18.56 -18.38 19.35
C ASN A 95 -17.24 -19.11 19.70
N ASN A 96 -16.16 -18.74 19.04
CA ASN A 96 -14.81 -18.95 19.52
C ASN A 96 -13.97 -17.76 19.08
N LYS A 97 -13.97 -16.72 19.91
CA LYS A 97 -13.00 -15.61 19.82
C LYS A 97 -11.63 -16.18 20.19
N LYS A 98 -10.87 -16.65 19.21
CA LYS A 98 -9.40 -16.66 19.28
C LYS A 98 -8.96 -15.24 18.90
N ALA A 99 -8.35 -14.55 19.85
CA ALA A 99 -7.71 -13.27 19.63
C ALA A 99 -6.68 -13.45 18.50
N THR A 100 -6.84 -12.70 17.42
CA THR A 100 -5.80 -12.50 16.40
C THR A 100 -4.63 -11.79 17.11
N PRO A 101 -3.36 -12.21 16.90
CA PRO A 101 -2.24 -11.48 17.47
C PRO A 101 -2.27 -10.06 16.92
N ALA A 102 -2.17 -9.08 17.82
CA ALA A 102 -2.00 -7.68 17.47
C ALA A 102 -0.73 -7.58 16.61
N VAL A 103 -0.88 -7.11 15.38
CA VAL A 103 0.25 -6.73 14.54
C VAL A 103 0.79 -5.44 15.14
N GLU A 104 1.95 -5.52 15.78
CA GLU A 104 2.62 -4.36 16.35
C GLU A 104 3.04 -3.41 15.23
N TRP A 105 2.73 -2.13 15.40
CA TRP A 105 3.21 -1.04 14.54
C TRP A 105 4.68 -0.76 14.86
N GLU A 106 5.60 -1.56 14.33
CA GLU A 106 7.03 -1.38 14.60
C GLU A 106 7.70 -0.27 13.77
N ASN A 107 6.98 0.36 12.85
CA ASN A 107 7.52 1.47 12.06
C ASN A 107 6.61 2.69 12.11
N GLN A 108 6.64 3.40 13.21
CA GLN A 108 6.11 4.76 13.29
C GLN A 108 7.05 5.67 12.50
N VAL A 109 6.66 6.09 11.31
CA VAL A 109 7.23 7.28 10.70
C VAL A 109 6.42 8.46 11.23
N LEU A 110 6.78 8.91 12.44
CA LEU A 110 6.51 10.27 12.84
C LEU A 110 7.37 11.15 11.92
N VAL A 111 6.74 11.77 10.95
CA VAL A 111 7.35 12.89 10.26
C VAL A 111 7.09 14.11 11.16
N ASP A 112 7.71 14.12 12.34
CA ASP A 112 7.86 15.34 13.13
C ASP A 112 8.90 16.18 12.40
N ILE A 113 8.44 17.13 11.63
CA ILE A 113 9.29 18.14 11.03
C ILE A 113 9.24 19.35 11.94
N ASP A 114 10.10 19.35 12.95
CA ASP A 114 10.64 20.59 13.49
C ASP A 114 11.67 21.10 12.48
N ASP A 115 11.64 22.40 12.22
CA ASP A 115 12.39 23.14 11.18
C ASP A 115 13.92 22.99 11.27
N ASP A 116 14.45 22.24 12.26
CA ASP A 116 15.87 22.06 12.56
C ASP A 116 16.46 20.69 12.19
N THR A 117 15.69 19.75 11.61
CA THR A 117 16.17 18.36 11.42
C THR A 117 16.36 17.96 9.96
N ILE A 118 17.16 18.70 9.19
CA ILE A 118 17.70 18.22 7.90
C ILE A 118 18.86 17.22 8.11
N ASN A 119 19.33 17.02 9.33
CA ASN A 119 20.40 16.08 9.67
C ASN A 119 20.04 15.28 10.93
N GLY A 120 19.33 14.16 10.77
CA GLY A 120 18.96 13.32 11.92
C GLY A 120 18.83 11.85 11.58
N THR A 121 19.83 11.14 11.92
CA THR A 121 20.08 9.71 12.13
C THR A 121 18.83 8.85 12.38
N LEU A 122 18.58 7.92 11.47
CA LEU A 122 17.70 6.76 11.67
C LEU A 122 18.34 5.81 12.69
N SER A 123 17.74 5.65 13.85
CA SER A 123 18.09 4.57 14.77
C SER A 123 17.39 3.27 14.37
N SER A 124 18.18 2.24 14.11
CA SER A 124 17.78 0.87 13.80
C SER A 124 17.11 0.21 15.00
N ILE A 125 15.93 -0.37 14.79
CA ILE A 125 15.28 -1.29 15.74
C ILE A 125 15.35 -2.70 15.16
N GLU A 126 15.85 -3.62 15.97
CA GLU A 126 16.08 -5.03 15.62
C GLU A 126 14.77 -5.82 15.52
N LEU A 127 14.66 -6.61 14.46
CA LEU A 127 13.54 -7.51 14.21
C LEU A 127 13.67 -8.79 15.03
N ASN A 128 12.74 -9.04 15.93
CA ASN A 128 12.54 -10.36 16.53
C ASN A 128 11.70 -11.25 15.63
N LYS A 129 12.32 -12.33 15.15
CA LYS A 129 11.66 -13.40 14.39
C LYS A 129 10.87 -14.30 15.32
N GLU A 130 9.56 -14.36 15.16
CA GLU A 130 8.79 -15.53 15.60
C GLU A 130 8.31 -16.33 14.38
N ASN A 131 8.66 -17.64 14.44
CA ASN A 131 8.34 -18.64 13.44
C ASN A 131 6.83 -18.90 13.38
N SER A 132 6.21 -18.67 12.24
CA SER A 132 4.96 -19.33 11.89
C SER A 132 5.12 -20.15 10.60
N ASN A 133 5.49 -21.42 10.76
CA ASN A 133 5.37 -22.44 9.73
C ASN A 133 3.89 -22.69 9.45
N ASN A 134 3.34 -22.05 8.41
CA ASN A 134 2.15 -22.53 7.72
C ASN A 134 2.26 -22.17 6.25
N THR A 135 2.98 -23.00 5.52
CA THR A 135 3.03 -23.05 4.06
C THR A 135 1.66 -23.51 3.57
N THR A 136 0.73 -22.61 3.36
CA THR A 136 -0.48 -22.90 2.60
C THR A 136 -0.20 -22.64 1.13
N ALA A 137 -0.50 -23.65 0.31
CA ALA A 137 -0.37 -23.69 -1.13
C ALA A 137 -0.69 -22.32 -1.78
N VAL A 138 0.30 -21.80 -2.47
CA VAL A 138 0.16 -20.60 -3.32
C VAL A 138 -0.84 -20.99 -4.39
N ASP A 139 -1.97 -20.30 -4.44
CA ASP A 139 -2.93 -20.42 -5.53
C ASP A 139 -2.24 -19.84 -6.79
N GLU A 140 -1.61 -20.70 -7.59
CA GLU A 140 -0.82 -20.32 -8.78
C GLU A 140 -1.62 -19.55 -9.82
N GLN A 141 -2.95 -19.50 -9.67
CA GLN A 141 -3.87 -18.76 -10.54
C GLN A 141 -4.23 -17.36 -9.99
N SER A 142 -3.72 -16.99 -8.82
CA SER A 142 -3.95 -15.66 -8.26
C SER A 142 -3.08 -14.62 -8.98
N ASN A 143 -3.68 -13.44 -9.21
CA ASN A 143 -2.97 -12.26 -9.68
C ASN A 143 -2.68 -11.27 -8.55
N LYS A 144 -2.95 -11.65 -7.29
CA LYS A 144 -2.67 -10.87 -6.08
C LYS A 144 -1.89 -11.72 -5.08
N PHE A 145 -0.86 -11.11 -4.45
CA PHE A 145 -0.03 -11.75 -3.43
C PHE A 145 0.24 -10.78 -2.28
N LEU A 146 0.67 -11.30 -1.15
CA LEU A 146 1.14 -10.50 -0.01
C LEU A 146 2.50 -9.89 -0.31
N LEU A 147 2.68 -8.62 0.04
CA LEU A 147 3.96 -7.92 -0.14
C LEU A 147 5.05 -8.56 0.71
N THR A 148 4.79 -8.84 1.98
CA THR A 148 5.77 -9.47 2.88
C THR A 148 6.21 -10.82 2.35
N SER A 149 5.29 -11.67 1.89
CA SER A 149 5.63 -12.96 1.28
C SER A 149 6.48 -12.83 0.01
N TRP A 150 6.35 -11.74 -0.72
CA TRP A 150 7.19 -11.47 -1.88
C TRP A 150 8.57 -10.93 -1.45
N LEU A 151 8.64 -10.03 -0.46
CA LEU A 151 9.90 -9.48 0.05
C LEU A 151 10.80 -10.55 0.68
N GLU A 152 10.23 -11.55 1.33
CA GLU A 152 10.96 -12.64 1.99
C GLU A 152 11.60 -13.63 1.00
N LYS A 153 11.18 -13.63 -0.27
CA LYS A 153 11.74 -14.55 -1.26
C LYS A 153 13.14 -14.11 -1.69
N PRO A 154 14.13 -15.02 -1.65
CA PRO A 154 15.49 -14.73 -2.10
C PRO A 154 15.51 -14.19 -3.53
N GLY A 155 16.23 -13.10 -3.75
CA GLY A 155 16.42 -12.48 -5.07
C GLY A 155 15.32 -11.48 -5.48
N ASN A 156 14.24 -11.34 -4.72
CA ASN A 156 13.21 -10.34 -5.01
C ASN A 156 13.66 -8.93 -4.65
N VAL A 157 14.36 -8.76 -3.56
CA VAL A 157 15.01 -7.50 -3.16
C VAL A 157 16.42 -7.80 -2.66
N GLU A 158 17.33 -6.85 -2.80
CA GLU A 158 18.67 -6.96 -2.23
C GLU A 158 18.64 -6.73 -0.73
N SER A 159 17.84 -5.75 -0.30
CA SER A 159 17.67 -5.36 1.08
C SER A 159 16.23 -4.91 1.32
N THR A 160 15.58 -5.54 2.29
CA THR A 160 14.24 -5.12 2.74
C THR A 160 14.27 -3.73 3.37
N SER A 161 15.36 -3.36 4.04
CA SER A 161 15.56 -2.02 4.60
C SER A 161 15.62 -0.97 3.50
N ASP A 162 16.38 -1.21 2.42
CA ASP A 162 16.48 -0.27 1.29
C ASP A 162 15.16 -0.16 0.53
N PHE A 163 14.42 -1.26 0.43
CA PHE A 163 13.07 -1.23 -0.13
C PHE A 163 12.16 -0.27 0.66
N TRP A 164 12.07 -0.47 1.99
CA TRP A 164 11.22 0.38 2.82
C TRP A 164 11.70 1.82 2.86
N LYS A 165 13.03 2.05 2.83
CA LYS A 165 13.57 3.40 2.73
C LYS A 165 13.07 4.13 1.47
N GLN A 166 13.09 3.48 0.30
CA GLN A 166 12.57 4.07 -0.94
C GLN A 166 11.07 4.37 -0.86
N VAL A 167 10.30 3.48 -0.20
CA VAL A 167 8.86 3.72 0.05
C VAL A 167 8.69 4.95 0.93
N HIS A 168 9.40 5.02 2.07
CA HIS A 168 9.33 6.13 3.01
C HIS A 168 9.71 7.45 2.34
N ASP A 169 10.82 7.50 1.61
CA ASP A 169 11.27 8.70 0.91
C ASP A 169 10.21 9.20 -0.08
N SER A 170 9.59 8.29 -0.83
CA SER A 170 8.54 8.65 -1.80
C SER A 170 7.26 9.13 -1.13
N VAL A 171 6.84 8.48 -0.04
CA VAL A 171 5.66 8.87 0.74
C VAL A 171 5.88 10.23 1.39
N ALA A 172 7.03 10.42 2.06
CA ALA A 172 7.38 11.68 2.70
C ALA A 172 7.40 12.84 1.68
N ALA A 173 8.11 12.66 0.56
CA ALA A 173 8.15 13.68 -0.49
C ALA A 173 6.76 14.06 -1.02
N THR A 174 5.88 13.05 -1.19
CA THR A 174 4.52 13.28 -1.66
C THR A 174 3.69 14.04 -0.63
N LEU A 175 3.70 13.60 0.63
CA LEU A 175 2.91 14.22 1.69
C LEU A 175 3.37 15.65 1.98
N LEU A 176 4.69 15.89 2.02
CA LEU A 176 5.26 17.22 2.18
C LEU A 176 4.86 18.18 1.05
N ALA A 177 4.83 17.69 -0.18
CA ALA A 177 4.44 18.51 -1.33
C ALA A 177 2.98 19.00 -1.26
N ILE A 178 2.07 18.19 -0.68
CA ILE A 178 0.65 18.54 -0.58
C ILE A 178 0.26 19.16 0.77
N GLN A 179 1.10 18.98 1.80
CA GLN A 179 0.82 19.41 3.18
C GLN A 179 0.35 20.86 3.29
N PRO A 180 1.01 21.88 2.68
CA PRO A 180 0.60 23.27 2.90
C PRO A 180 -0.83 23.53 2.45
N THR A 181 -1.23 22.96 1.31
CA THR A 181 -2.59 23.12 0.78
C THR A 181 -3.60 22.34 1.62
N CYS A 182 -3.29 21.10 1.98
CA CYS A 182 -4.18 20.27 2.78
C CYS A 182 -4.33 20.82 4.20
N ALA A 183 -3.25 21.30 4.84
CA ALA A 183 -3.31 21.92 6.15
C ALA A 183 -4.19 23.17 6.16
N LEU A 184 -4.08 24.03 5.14
CA LEU A 184 -4.96 25.20 5.00
C LEU A 184 -6.43 24.80 4.92
N MET A 185 -6.76 23.81 4.08
CA MET A 185 -8.14 23.32 3.95
C MET A 185 -8.63 22.66 5.23
N TYR A 186 -7.80 21.85 5.86
CA TYR A 186 -8.11 21.17 7.11
C TYR A 186 -8.37 22.17 8.25
N ASN A 187 -7.53 23.21 8.38
CA ASN A 187 -7.69 24.28 9.36
C ASN A 187 -8.97 25.12 9.13
N THR A 188 -9.41 25.22 7.89
CA THR A 188 -10.69 25.90 7.58
C THR A 188 -11.89 25.09 8.05
N CYS A 189 -11.81 23.76 7.94
CA CYS A 189 -12.88 22.83 8.36
C CYS A 189 -12.87 22.58 9.88
N PHE A 190 -11.67 22.53 10.49
CA PHE A 190 -11.44 22.19 11.89
C PHE A 190 -10.52 23.24 12.53
N PRO A 191 -11.05 24.37 13.00
CA PRO A 191 -10.26 25.44 13.61
C PRO A 191 -9.39 24.96 14.77
N LEU A 192 -8.19 25.54 14.90
CA LEU A 192 -7.21 25.18 15.95
C LEU A 192 -7.77 25.33 17.38
N SER A 193 -8.74 26.26 17.61
CA SER A 193 -9.43 26.40 18.88
C SER A 193 -10.12 25.12 19.31
N ASP A 194 -10.73 24.41 18.38
CA ASP A 194 -11.50 23.20 18.64
C ASP A 194 -10.63 21.95 18.83
N ARG A 195 -9.36 22.02 18.39
CA ARG A 195 -8.40 20.91 18.50
C ARG A 195 -7.68 20.88 19.85
N ARG A 196 -7.43 22.07 20.43
CA ARG A 196 -6.65 22.20 21.66
C ARG A 196 -7.34 21.66 22.91
N GLU A 197 -8.67 21.58 22.91
CA GLU A 197 -9.40 21.15 24.10
C GLU A 197 -9.44 19.61 24.27
N ASN A 198 -9.30 18.82 23.20
CA ASN A 198 -9.55 17.38 23.28
C ASN A 198 -8.46 16.47 22.69
N ASN A 199 -7.45 17.00 22.04
CA ASN A 199 -6.38 16.20 21.39
C ASN A 199 -6.88 15.04 20.50
N VAL A 200 -8.12 15.12 19.99
CA VAL A 200 -8.80 14.04 19.29
C VAL A 200 -8.57 14.19 17.79
N CYS A 201 -8.06 13.13 17.16
CA CYS A 201 -8.04 13.01 15.70
C CYS A 201 -9.48 13.06 15.17
N ARG A 202 -9.82 14.08 14.38
CA ARG A 202 -11.19 14.30 13.87
C ARG A 202 -11.43 13.69 12.49
N SER A 203 -10.39 13.34 11.80
CA SER A 203 -10.49 12.71 10.48
C SER A 203 -9.22 11.95 10.17
N PHE A 204 -9.34 10.97 9.31
CA PHE A 204 -8.19 10.30 8.72
C PHE A 204 -8.43 10.09 7.24
N GLN A 205 -7.36 9.92 6.48
CA GLN A 205 -7.42 9.60 5.08
C GLN A 205 -6.53 8.40 4.78
N THR A 206 -7.11 7.34 4.23
CA THR A 206 -6.34 6.23 3.70
C THR A 206 -5.95 6.53 2.26
N LEU A 207 -4.67 6.38 1.95
CA LEU A 207 -4.10 6.53 0.62
C LEU A 207 -3.54 5.20 0.14
N GLY A 208 -3.60 4.97 -1.18
CA GLY A 208 -2.98 3.82 -1.82
C GLY A 208 -1.85 4.29 -2.74
N PHE A 209 -0.62 4.01 -2.36
CA PHE A 209 0.57 4.27 -3.17
C PHE A 209 0.87 3.08 -4.07
N ASP A 210 0.96 3.31 -5.36
CA ASP A 210 1.26 2.29 -6.36
C ASP A 210 2.69 2.47 -6.87
N PHE A 211 3.53 1.45 -6.64
CA PHE A 211 4.91 1.44 -7.07
C PHE A 211 5.17 0.35 -8.09
N ILE A 212 6.07 0.61 -9.01
CA ILE A 212 6.64 -0.42 -9.88
C ILE A 212 8.15 -0.51 -9.64
N PRO A 213 8.67 -1.69 -9.26
CA PRO A 213 10.11 -1.90 -9.23
C PRO A 213 10.65 -2.10 -10.64
N ASP A 214 11.80 -1.53 -10.94
CA ASP A 214 12.56 -1.87 -12.14
C ASP A 214 13.55 -3.02 -11.89
N ALA A 215 14.26 -3.44 -12.92
CA ALA A 215 15.20 -4.56 -12.83
C ALA A 215 16.38 -4.28 -11.87
N ASP A 216 16.66 -3.02 -11.56
CA ASP A 216 17.71 -2.59 -10.65
C ASP A 216 17.18 -2.38 -9.21
N ASN A 217 15.97 -2.87 -8.90
CA ASN A 217 15.27 -2.72 -7.61
C ASN A 217 14.94 -1.28 -7.22
N LYS A 218 14.98 -0.33 -8.17
CA LYS A 218 14.51 1.03 -7.93
C LYS A 218 12.98 1.06 -7.99
N LEU A 219 12.37 1.67 -6.98
CA LEU A 219 10.92 1.88 -6.91
C LEU A 219 10.52 3.17 -7.64
N TRP A 220 9.59 3.04 -8.56
CA TRP A 220 8.99 4.16 -9.26
C TRP A 220 7.56 4.34 -8.79
N LEU A 221 7.23 5.50 -8.23
CA LEU A 221 5.86 5.84 -7.87
C LEU A 221 5.04 6.07 -9.14
N LEU A 222 3.98 5.29 -9.31
CA LEU A 222 3.07 5.40 -10.46
C LEU A 222 1.93 6.37 -10.19
N GLU A 223 1.23 6.17 -9.07
CA GLU A 223 0.09 6.99 -8.68
C GLU A 223 -0.13 6.96 -7.16
N VAL A 224 -0.85 7.97 -6.68
CA VAL A 224 -1.39 7.99 -5.32
C VAL A 224 -2.92 8.04 -5.41
N ASN A 225 -3.55 7.01 -4.87
CA ASN A 225 -4.99 6.83 -4.87
C ASN A 225 -5.58 7.40 -3.57
N ASN A 226 -6.41 8.44 -3.67
CA ASN A 226 -7.02 9.07 -2.51
C ASN A 226 -8.21 8.27 -1.93
N ASN A 227 -8.68 7.25 -2.63
CA ASN A 227 -9.77 6.39 -2.16
C ASN A 227 -9.52 4.94 -2.61
N PRO A 228 -8.49 4.26 -2.04
CA PRO A 228 -8.19 2.89 -2.39
C PRO A 228 -9.36 1.99 -1.99
N SER A 229 -9.68 1.00 -2.84
CA SER A 229 -10.74 0.04 -2.53
C SER A 229 -10.39 -0.76 -1.29
N LEU A 230 -11.28 -0.73 -0.30
CA LEU A 230 -11.25 -1.57 0.90
C LEU A 230 -12.14 -2.81 0.80
N ASN A 231 -12.66 -3.13 -0.40
CA ASN A 231 -13.44 -4.34 -0.63
C ASN A 231 -12.64 -5.60 -0.31
N LEU A 232 -13.33 -6.60 0.21
CA LEU A 232 -12.79 -7.88 0.64
C LEU A 232 -13.08 -8.97 -0.40
N ASP A 233 -12.70 -8.72 -1.68
CA ASP A 233 -13.08 -9.57 -2.80
C ASP A 233 -12.32 -10.91 -2.82
N THR A 234 -11.13 -10.97 -2.22
CA THR A 234 -10.27 -12.14 -2.20
C THR A 234 -9.77 -12.45 -0.79
N ARG A 235 -9.27 -13.68 -0.57
CA ARG A 235 -8.64 -14.05 0.71
C ARG A 235 -7.43 -13.17 1.05
N ILE A 236 -6.71 -12.70 0.04
CA ILE A 236 -5.58 -11.78 0.21
C ILE A 236 -6.08 -10.41 0.68
N ASP A 237 -7.19 -9.91 0.10
CA ASP A 237 -7.80 -8.66 0.56
C ASP A 237 -8.19 -8.72 2.04
N HIS A 238 -8.77 -9.85 2.50
CA HIS A 238 -9.09 -10.06 3.91
C HIS A 238 -7.86 -10.01 4.82
N LYS A 239 -6.75 -10.65 4.41
CA LYS A 239 -5.52 -10.69 5.21
C LYS A 239 -4.84 -9.33 5.38
N ILE A 240 -5.06 -8.40 4.45
CA ILE A 240 -4.43 -7.08 4.47
C ILE A 240 -5.38 -6.03 5.02
N LYS A 241 -6.60 -5.96 4.48
CA LYS A 241 -7.49 -4.83 4.72
C LYS A 241 -8.21 -4.89 6.06
N LEU A 242 -8.52 -6.10 6.57
CA LEU A 242 -9.12 -6.20 7.90
C LEU A 242 -8.15 -5.77 9.00
N PRO A 243 -6.90 -6.30 9.08
CA PRO A 243 -5.94 -5.80 10.06
C PRO A 243 -5.60 -4.31 9.87
N LEU A 244 -5.52 -3.82 8.63
CA LEU A 244 -5.33 -2.40 8.37
C LEU A 244 -6.43 -1.55 9.04
N LEU A 245 -7.71 -1.92 8.85
CA LEU A 245 -8.84 -1.21 9.45
C LEU A 245 -8.85 -1.34 10.98
N GLU A 246 -8.60 -2.55 11.51
CA GLU A 246 -8.49 -2.78 12.95
C GLU A 246 -7.43 -1.86 13.58
N ASN A 247 -6.28 -1.75 12.92
CA ASN A 247 -5.20 -0.89 13.38
C ASN A 247 -5.57 0.60 13.33
N ILE A 248 -6.21 1.06 12.25
CA ILE A 248 -6.71 2.45 12.17
C ILE A 248 -7.65 2.75 13.33
N PHE A 249 -8.61 1.86 13.60
CA PHE A 249 -9.56 2.06 14.69
C PHE A 249 -8.91 1.97 16.08
N ASN A 250 -7.88 1.14 16.24
CA ASN A 250 -7.11 1.09 17.48
C ASN A 250 -6.38 2.41 17.75
N ILE A 251 -5.75 3.01 16.74
CA ILE A 251 -5.11 4.33 16.88
C ILE A 251 -6.17 5.38 17.25
N LEU A 252 -7.28 5.43 16.53
CA LEU A 252 -8.37 6.39 16.80
C LEU A 252 -8.99 6.23 18.19
N SER A 253 -8.96 5.04 18.77
CA SER A 253 -9.52 4.80 20.11
C SER A 253 -8.57 5.18 21.24
N GLN A 254 -7.30 5.43 20.95
CA GLN A 254 -6.27 5.82 21.92
C GLN A 254 -6.04 7.34 21.96
N THR A 255 -6.58 8.07 20.98
CA THR A 255 -6.57 9.53 20.90
C THR A 255 -7.85 10.11 21.45
#